data_9515196d676eda80c7e93bcb63d67f5e
#
_entry.id   9515196d676eda80c7e93bcb63d67f5e
#
_cell.length_a   1.000
_cell.length_b   1.000
_cell.length_c   1.000
_cell.angle_alpha   90.00
_cell.angle_beta   90.00
_cell.angle_gamma   90.00
#
_symmetry.space_group_name_H-M   'P 1'
#
loop_
_entity.id
_entity.type
_entity.pdbx_description
1 polymer ?
#
loop_
_entity_poly.entity_id
_entity_poly.type
_entity_poly.pdbx_seq_one_letter_code
_entity_poly.pdbx_strand_id
1 'polypeptide(L)'
;MRLTYADRAETALESKRDDTYRPQCPASGAGPGSRVMKRVRAAIAASAILAAGAALTGCGGAGGAASGTTITLYSGQHEQTTQSLVSAFEKKTGINVVVRSDDEDVLADQIDAEGSHSPADVFFTENSPPLESLQAKGLLGAVTPTTLASTPANLSSPQGDWVGVSARVSVLVYNPSLISPSQLPTHVSQLADPQYKGKLAIAPSETDFQPIVTAYQHAFGTAATLTWLKKIDANAAGHIYPDNETIANDVNRGAAAFGIINQYYWFRLQAEIGAGDMHSKIAFFAPHDPGYVLDVSGAAVLKSSKNQAAAQKFVAFLVSKQGQEIIATPGTGTGESLSFEYPIAAGVTRAGEPPFSQLRPYPITIEQLGDGSAAVALMRQAGLI
;
A
#
# COMPACT_ATOMS: atom_id res chain seq x y z
N MET A 1 21.40 -15.75 18.74
CA MET A 1 20.49 -16.85 18.44
C MET A 1 19.33 -16.20 17.70
N ARG A 2 19.31 -16.27 16.37
CA ARG A 2 18.29 -15.62 15.53
C ARG A 2 17.12 -16.59 15.39
N LEU A 3 15.93 -16.17 15.83
CA LEU A 3 14.69 -16.89 15.56
C LEU A 3 14.37 -16.80 14.06
N THR A 4 14.06 -17.92 13.44
CA THR A 4 13.68 -17.99 12.03
C THR A 4 12.23 -17.55 11.83
N TYR A 5 11.86 -17.18 10.62
CA TYR A 5 10.50 -16.75 10.26
C TYR A 5 9.41 -17.78 10.61
N ALA A 6 9.75 -19.08 10.58
CA ALA A 6 8.87 -20.17 11.02
C ALA A 6 8.45 -20.06 12.50
N ASP A 7 9.36 -19.63 13.37
CA ASP A 7 9.09 -19.47 14.82
C ASP A 7 8.14 -18.30 15.11
N ARG A 8 8.09 -17.28 14.22
CA ARG A 8 7.14 -16.15 14.36
C ARG A 8 5.74 -16.49 13.89
N ALA A 9 5.59 -17.36 12.87
CA ALA A 9 4.29 -17.80 12.40
C ALA A 9 3.57 -18.70 13.40
N GLU A 10 4.30 -19.58 14.12
CA GLU A 10 3.72 -20.40 15.18
C GLU A 10 3.29 -19.56 16.38
N THR A 11 4.07 -18.54 16.77
CA THR A 11 3.72 -17.65 17.89
C THR A 11 2.49 -16.78 17.59
N ALA A 12 2.28 -16.40 16.33
CA ALA A 12 1.09 -15.65 15.89
C ALA A 12 -0.18 -16.52 15.85
N LEU A 13 -0.04 -17.82 15.59
CA LEU A 13 -1.17 -18.77 15.58
C LEU A 13 -1.61 -19.19 16.98
N GLU A 14 -0.70 -19.23 17.96
CA GLU A 14 -1.05 -19.49 19.36
C GLU A 14 -1.75 -18.29 20.04
N SER A 15 -1.39 -17.06 19.69
CA SER A 15 -2.02 -15.84 20.23
C SER A 15 -3.50 -15.66 19.79
N LYS A 16 -3.95 -16.31 18.72
CA LYS A 16 -5.34 -16.20 18.21
C LYS A 16 -6.29 -17.27 18.74
N ARG A 17 -5.87 -18.17 19.62
CA ARG A 17 -6.72 -19.27 20.12
C ARG A 17 -7.37 -19.04 21.48
N ASP A 18 -7.17 -17.90 22.15
CA ASP A 18 -7.59 -17.71 23.54
C ASP A 18 -8.50 -16.51 23.78
N ASP A 19 -9.42 -16.22 22.86
CA ASP A 19 -10.48 -15.23 23.08
C ASP A 19 -11.88 -15.81 22.76
N THR A 20 -12.33 -16.75 23.63
CA THR A 20 -13.76 -17.12 23.75
C THR A 20 -14.47 -16.13 24.66
N TYR A 21 -14.88 -14.98 24.12
CA TYR A 21 -15.77 -14.05 24.81
C TYR A 21 -17.21 -14.63 24.86
N ARG A 22 -17.67 -15.06 26.05
CA ARG A 22 -19.07 -15.34 26.35
C ARG A 22 -19.73 -14.09 26.93
N PRO A 23 -20.81 -13.60 26.39
CA PRO A 23 -21.60 -12.54 27.04
C PRO A 23 -22.46 -13.13 28.17
N GLN A 24 -22.29 -12.64 29.40
CA GLN A 24 -23.21 -12.89 30.51
C GLN A 24 -24.23 -11.76 30.56
N CYS A 25 -25.51 -12.13 30.48
CA CYS A 25 -26.62 -11.24 30.83
C CYS A 25 -26.74 -11.15 32.36
N PRO A 26 -27.03 -9.97 32.94
CA PRO A 26 -27.36 -9.88 34.37
C PRO A 26 -28.87 -10.05 34.60
N ALA A 27 -29.19 -10.90 35.58
CA ALA A 27 -30.52 -11.08 36.10
C ALA A 27 -30.89 -9.97 37.10
N SER A 28 -32.18 -9.61 37.08
CA SER A 28 -32.88 -8.67 37.93
C SER A 28 -32.98 -9.12 39.40
N GLY A 29 -32.89 -8.18 40.35
CA GLY A 29 -33.26 -8.40 41.76
C GLY A 29 -33.40 -7.09 42.55
N ALA A 30 -34.58 -6.89 43.12
CA ALA A 30 -35.11 -5.64 43.67
C ALA A 30 -34.65 -5.24 45.10
N GLY A 31 -34.51 -3.94 45.34
CA GLY A 31 -34.92 -3.03 46.39
C GLY A 31 -34.52 -3.31 47.88
N PRO A 32 -34.90 -2.43 48.85
CA PRO A 32 -34.75 -0.96 48.90
C PRO A 32 -34.08 -0.47 50.23
N GLY A 33 -33.71 0.81 50.33
CA GLY A 33 -33.45 1.41 51.69
C GLY A 33 -32.52 2.63 51.68
N SER A 34 -33.07 3.77 51.63
CA SER A 34 -33.15 4.97 52.46
C SER A 34 -31.88 5.67 53.00
N ARG A 35 -31.89 6.99 52.74
CA ARG A 35 -31.44 8.16 53.55
C ARG A 35 -29.91 8.31 53.74
N VAL A 36 -29.30 9.49 53.56
CA VAL A 36 -29.50 10.81 54.20
C VAL A 36 -28.69 11.87 53.45
N MET A 37 -29.35 13.03 53.23
CA MET A 37 -28.75 14.30 52.80
C MET A 37 -27.74 14.83 53.85
N LYS A 38 -26.65 15.47 53.43
CA LYS A 38 -26.12 16.68 54.07
C LYS A 38 -25.51 17.63 53.03
N ARG A 39 -26.16 18.78 52.94
CA ARG A 39 -25.64 20.01 52.30
C ARG A 39 -24.67 20.69 53.27
N VAL A 40 -23.54 21.24 52.75
CA VAL A 40 -22.84 22.35 53.40
C VAL A 40 -22.53 23.39 52.33
N ARG A 41 -23.01 24.62 52.57
CA ARG A 41 -22.82 25.83 51.78
C ARG A 41 -21.72 26.67 52.39
N ALA A 42 -21.17 27.58 51.54
CA ALA A 42 -20.51 28.88 51.84
C ALA A 42 -19.03 28.78 52.20
N ALA A 43 -18.14 29.70 51.81
CA ALA A 43 -18.29 31.14 51.67
C ALA A 43 -17.21 31.75 50.74
N ILE A 44 -17.58 32.88 50.20
CA ILE A 44 -16.82 33.87 49.45
C ILE A 44 -15.86 34.60 50.38
N ALA A 45 -14.62 34.90 49.96
CA ALA A 45 -13.87 36.05 50.44
C ALA A 45 -13.02 36.65 49.32
N ALA A 46 -13.41 37.81 48.87
CA ALA A 46 -12.63 38.67 48.01
C ALA A 46 -11.62 39.46 48.88
N SER A 47 -10.40 39.62 48.36
CA SER A 47 -9.49 40.67 48.84
C SER A 47 -8.64 41.16 47.67
N ALA A 48 -8.90 42.34 47.24
CA ALA A 48 -8.08 43.15 46.35
C ALA A 48 -6.95 43.83 47.15
N ILE A 49 -5.71 43.78 46.65
CA ILE A 49 -4.64 44.71 47.03
C ILE A 49 -3.90 45.13 45.75
N LEU A 50 -3.84 46.48 45.63
CA LEU A 50 -3.18 47.25 44.56
C LEU A 50 -1.66 47.35 44.77
N ALA A 51 -0.96 47.51 43.63
CA ALA A 51 0.17 48.38 43.33
C ALA A 51 1.59 47.95 43.74
N ALA A 52 2.46 47.80 42.79
CA ALA A 52 3.51 48.78 42.45
C ALA A 52 4.50 48.14 41.43
N GLY A 53 4.85 48.89 40.43
CA GLY A 53 5.67 48.54 39.30
C GLY A 53 7.15 48.33 39.65
N ALA A 54 7.79 47.52 38.84
CA ALA A 54 9.21 47.59 38.49
C ALA A 54 9.40 47.02 37.08
N ALA A 55 9.68 47.89 36.16
CA ALA A 55 10.15 47.53 34.82
C ALA A 55 11.55 46.95 34.96
N LEU A 56 11.66 45.66 34.66
CA LEU A 56 12.93 44.99 34.38
C LEU A 56 12.85 44.43 32.95
N THR A 57 13.46 45.18 32.02
CA THR A 57 13.80 44.72 30.69
C THR A 57 14.76 43.54 30.81
N GLY A 58 14.21 42.34 30.86
CA GLY A 58 14.93 41.11 30.68
C GLY A 58 14.79 40.62 29.24
N CYS A 59 15.80 40.80 28.39
CA CYS A 59 15.99 40.03 27.20
C CYS A 59 16.16 38.57 27.58
N GLY A 60 15.06 37.86 27.81
CA GLY A 60 14.98 36.42 27.89
C GLY A 60 14.55 35.90 26.52
N GLY A 61 15.52 35.38 25.74
CA GLY A 61 15.21 34.62 24.55
C GLY A 61 14.30 33.47 24.93
N ALA A 62 13.01 33.63 24.70
CA ALA A 62 12.08 32.51 24.68
C ALA A 62 12.50 31.64 23.49
N GLY A 63 13.37 30.66 23.75
CA GLY A 63 13.47 29.47 22.95
C GLY A 63 12.15 28.73 23.06
N GLY A 64 11.13 29.23 22.36
CA GLY A 64 9.96 28.43 22.05
C GLY A 64 10.47 27.22 21.30
N ALA A 65 10.38 26.07 21.96
CA ALA A 65 10.40 24.83 21.23
C ALA A 65 9.30 24.97 20.17
N ALA A 66 9.69 25.21 18.92
CA ALA A 66 8.79 25.19 17.80
C ALA A 66 8.14 23.82 17.86
N SER A 67 6.87 23.76 18.25
CA SER A 67 6.06 22.55 18.07
C SER A 67 6.12 22.28 16.58
N GLY A 68 6.96 21.28 16.21
CA GLY A 68 7.20 20.94 14.82
C GLY A 68 5.86 20.63 14.16
N THR A 69 5.66 21.14 12.96
CA THR A 69 4.48 20.77 12.15
C THR A 69 4.43 19.26 12.04
N THR A 70 3.28 18.66 12.31
CA THR A 70 3.04 17.22 12.20
C THR A 70 1.99 16.97 11.14
N ILE A 71 2.22 16.00 10.26
CA ILE A 71 1.25 15.50 9.28
C ILE A 71 0.91 14.06 9.60
N THR A 72 -0.31 13.64 9.24
CA THR A 72 -0.79 12.27 9.32
C THR A 72 -0.75 11.64 7.93
N LEU A 73 0.00 10.56 7.79
CA LEU A 73 0.12 9.77 6.58
C LEU A 73 -0.68 8.48 6.72
N TYR A 74 -1.67 8.26 5.87
CA TYR A 74 -2.27 6.95 5.66
C TYR A 74 -1.50 6.27 4.54
N SER A 75 -0.85 5.14 4.85
CA SER A 75 0.04 4.43 3.93
C SER A 75 -0.40 2.99 3.75
N GLY A 76 -0.85 2.66 2.54
CA GLY A 76 -1.01 1.31 2.04
C GLY A 76 0.26 0.78 1.35
N GLN A 77 1.31 1.60 1.26
CA GLN A 77 2.61 1.17 0.73
C GLN A 77 3.38 0.39 1.80
N HIS A 78 4.23 -0.54 1.39
CA HIS A 78 5.06 -1.35 2.28
C HIS A 78 5.71 -0.53 3.40
N GLU A 79 5.62 -1.03 4.64
CA GLU A 79 6.06 -0.30 5.82
C GLU A 79 7.54 0.09 5.77
N GLN A 80 8.42 -0.78 5.28
CA GLN A 80 9.86 -0.53 5.21
C GLN A 80 10.17 0.63 4.26
N THR A 81 9.50 0.66 3.11
CA THR A 81 9.63 1.75 2.13
C THR A 81 9.11 3.05 2.71
N THR A 82 7.92 3.01 3.33
CA THR A 82 7.30 4.16 3.98
C THR A 82 8.20 4.73 5.08
N GLN A 83 8.71 3.90 5.99
CA GLN A 83 9.57 4.34 7.08
C GLN A 83 10.87 4.96 6.60
N SER A 84 11.49 4.39 5.56
CA SER A 84 12.71 4.93 4.96
C SER A 84 12.48 6.32 4.37
N LEU A 85 11.38 6.51 3.64
CA LEU A 85 10.98 7.79 3.06
C LEU A 85 10.62 8.81 4.14
N VAL A 86 9.84 8.41 5.15
CA VAL A 86 9.44 9.28 6.28
C VAL A 86 10.66 9.74 7.05
N SER A 87 11.55 8.83 7.46
CA SER A 87 12.75 9.18 8.22
C SER A 87 13.65 10.19 7.47
N ALA A 88 13.80 9.99 6.15
CA ALA A 88 14.58 10.91 5.32
C ALA A 88 13.90 12.28 5.16
N PHE A 89 12.57 12.31 5.04
CA PHE A 89 11.79 13.54 4.98
C PHE A 89 11.84 14.33 6.28
N GLU A 90 11.62 13.68 7.42
CA GLU A 90 11.69 14.29 8.76
C GLU A 90 13.06 14.90 9.03
N LYS A 91 14.12 14.13 8.73
CA LYS A 91 15.51 14.61 8.84
C LYS A 91 15.79 15.83 7.98
N LYS A 92 15.22 15.88 6.77
CA LYS A 92 15.44 16.97 5.81
C LYS A 92 14.66 18.23 6.16
N THR A 93 13.45 18.09 6.69
CA THR A 93 12.48 19.20 6.79
C THR A 93 12.15 19.63 8.21
N GLY A 94 12.38 18.76 9.21
CA GLY A 94 11.91 18.95 10.58
C GLY A 94 10.38 18.83 10.75
N ILE A 95 9.66 18.38 9.71
CA ILE A 95 8.23 18.07 9.78
C ILE A 95 8.06 16.65 10.25
N ASN A 96 7.32 16.42 11.33
CA ASN A 96 7.03 15.09 11.83
C ASN A 96 5.93 14.41 11.00
N VAL A 97 6.00 13.09 10.87
CA VAL A 97 5.01 12.29 10.15
C VAL A 97 4.50 11.17 11.06
N VAL A 98 3.21 11.20 11.37
CA VAL A 98 2.53 10.09 12.05
C VAL A 98 1.98 9.16 10.99
N VAL A 99 2.48 7.94 10.95
CA VAL A 99 2.08 6.94 9.96
C VAL A 99 0.99 6.05 10.52
N ARG A 100 -0.05 5.83 9.74
CA ARG A 100 -1.01 4.75 9.88
C ARG A 100 -0.85 3.83 8.68
N SER A 101 -0.41 2.60 8.93
CA SER A 101 -0.28 1.55 7.91
C SER A 101 -1.47 0.58 8.02
N ASP A 102 -2.03 0.22 6.88
CA ASP A 102 -3.05 -0.80 6.70
C ASP A 102 -3.13 -1.12 5.21
N ASP A 103 -3.94 -2.11 4.82
CA ASP A 103 -4.23 -2.37 3.42
C ASP A 103 -4.82 -1.12 2.75
N GLU A 104 -4.39 -0.81 1.54
CA GLU A 104 -4.74 0.45 0.85
C GLU A 104 -6.24 0.60 0.60
N ASP A 105 -6.95 -0.50 0.31
CA ASP A 105 -8.40 -0.50 0.15
C ASP A 105 -9.11 -0.17 1.47
N VAL A 106 -8.62 -0.72 2.59
CA VAL A 106 -9.14 -0.44 3.94
C VAL A 106 -8.94 1.04 4.29
N LEU A 107 -7.77 1.59 3.96
CA LEU A 107 -7.49 3.01 4.20
C LEU A 107 -8.32 3.92 3.31
N ALA A 108 -8.54 3.56 2.04
CA ALA A 108 -9.40 4.32 1.13
C ALA A 108 -10.86 4.33 1.61
N ASP A 109 -11.39 3.17 2.00
CA ASP A 109 -12.75 3.07 2.57
C ASP A 109 -12.86 3.88 3.86
N GLN A 110 -11.82 3.88 4.69
CA GLN A 110 -11.80 4.71 5.90
C GLN A 110 -11.81 6.21 5.56
N ILE A 111 -10.97 6.67 4.61
CA ILE A 111 -10.94 8.08 4.18
C ILE A 111 -12.32 8.49 3.64
N ASP A 112 -12.97 7.62 2.86
CA ASP A 112 -14.32 7.86 2.35
C ASP A 112 -15.34 8.02 3.49
N ALA A 113 -15.32 7.11 4.46
CA ALA A 113 -16.22 7.17 5.63
C ALA A 113 -15.95 8.40 6.51
N GLU A 114 -14.71 8.82 6.68
CA GLU A 114 -14.29 10.00 7.42
C GLU A 114 -14.64 11.31 6.68
N GLY A 115 -14.62 11.29 5.35
CA GLY A 115 -14.96 12.40 4.47
C GLY A 115 -14.18 13.66 4.80
N SER A 116 -14.88 14.79 4.99
CA SER A 116 -14.27 16.10 5.34
C SER A 116 -13.65 16.15 6.75
N HIS A 117 -13.83 15.12 7.56
CA HIS A 117 -13.33 15.02 8.93
C HIS A 117 -12.12 14.09 9.02
N SER A 118 -11.65 13.53 7.90
CA SER A 118 -10.48 12.65 7.91
C SER A 118 -9.29 13.37 8.57
N PRO A 119 -8.62 12.72 9.52
CA PRO A 119 -7.40 13.23 10.13
C PRO A 119 -6.17 13.05 9.23
N ALA A 120 -6.29 12.30 8.15
CA ALA A 120 -5.20 12.08 7.21
C ALA A 120 -4.91 13.37 6.42
N ASP A 121 -3.63 13.70 6.30
CA ASP A 121 -3.14 14.78 5.46
C ASP A 121 -2.70 14.27 4.08
N VAL A 122 -2.12 13.06 4.05
CA VAL A 122 -1.62 12.40 2.85
C VAL A 122 -2.11 10.95 2.81
N PHE A 123 -2.47 10.49 1.62
CA PHE A 123 -2.70 9.08 1.31
C PHE A 123 -1.62 8.62 0.33
N PHE A 124 -0.94 7.52 0.66
CA PHE A 124 0.13 6.91 -0.12
C PHE A 124 -0.20 5.45 -0.35
N THR A 125 -0.33 5.05 -1.61
CA THR A 125 -0.80 3.73 -2.00
C THR A 125 0.28 2.90 -2.66
N GLU A 126 0.05 1.61 -2.72
CA GLU A 126 0.84 0.68 -3.51
C GLU A 126 0.36 0.62 -4.96
N ASN A 127 -0.95 0.74 -5.19
CA ASN A 127 -1.58 0.67 -6.51
C ASN A 127 -2.47 1.89 -6.78
N SER A 128 -2.80 2.13 -8.06
CA SER A 128 -3.59 3.29 -8.47
C SER A 128 -5.10 3.20 -8.20
N PRO A 129 -5.78 2.03 -8.17
CA PRO A 129 -7.22 1.95 -8.02
C PRO A 129 -7.80 2.67 -6.78
N PRO A 130 -7.20 2.58 -5.57
CA PRO A 130 -7.70 3.31 -4.40
C PRO A 130 -7.64 4.84 -4.56
N LEU A 131 -6.64 5.37 -5.28
CA LEU A 131 -6.53 6.79 -5.60
C LEU A 131 -7.63 7.22 -6.57
N GLU A 132 -7.89 6.44 -7.62
CA GLU A 132 -8.96 6.69 -8.58
C GLU A 132 -10.33 6.68 -7.90
N SER A 133 -10.56 5.77 -6.94
CA SER A 133 -11.78 5.71 -6.14
C SER A 133 -11.99 7.01 -5.34
N LEU A 134 -10.98 7.48 -4.60
CA LEU A 134 -11.07 8.72 -3.81
C LEU A 134 -11.13 9.96 -4.70
N GLN A 135 -10.48 9.96 -5.88
CA GLN A 135 -10.58 11.00 -6.89
C GLN A 135 -12.03 11.13 -7.39
N ALA A 136 -12.67 10.03 -7.78
CA ALA A 136 -14.06 10.00 -8.24
C ALA A 136 -15.02 10.57 -7.20
N LYS A 137 -14.74 10.37 -5.90
CA LYS A 137 -15.50 10.91 -4.77
C LYS A 137 -15.13 12.38 -4.44
N GLY A 138 -14.14 12.93 -5.12
CA GLY A 138 -13.72 14.33 -4.95
C GLY A 138 -13.02 14.61 -3.62
N LEU A 139 -12.40 13.60 -3.00
CA LEU A 139 -11.75 13.71 -1.67
C LEU A 139 -10.30 14.16 -1.75
N LEU A 140 -9.67 14.10 -2.94
CA LEU A 140 -8.27 14.47 -3.16
C LEU A 140 -8.13 15.96 -3.50
N GLY A 141 -7.08 16.59 -2.97
CA GLY A 141 -6.71 17.97 -3.26
C GLY A 141 -5.72 18.04 -4.43
N ALA A 142 -5.67 19.20 -5.11
CA ALA A 142 -4.74 19.41 -6.21
C ALA A 142 -3.27 19.28 -5.75
N VAL A 143 -2.49 18.50 -6.47
CA VAL A 143 -1.02 18.42 -6.33
C VAL A 143 -0.39 19.61 -7.05
N THR A 144 0.71 20.15 -6.52
CA THR A 144 1.37 21.30 -7.17
C THR A 144 1.88 20.95 -8.56
N PRO A 145 1.78 21.88 -9.54
CA PRO A 145 2.25 21.61 -10.92
C PRO A 145 3.71 21.19 -11.00
N THR A 146 4.57 21.73 -10.13
CA THR A 146 5.99 21.36 -10.06
C THR A 146 6.20 19.92 -9.61
N THR A 147 5.38 19.43 -8.69
CA THR A 147 5.42 18.03 -8.23
C THR A 147 4.95 17.10 -9.35
N LEU A 148 3.84 17.42 -10.00
CA LEU A 148 3.33 16.65 -11.15
C LEU A 148 4.33 16.57 -12.31
N ALA A 149 5.05 17.66 -12.57
CA ALA A 149 6.07 17.70 -13.65
C ALA A 149 7.33 16.87 -13.33
N SER A 150 7.49 16.35 -12.11
CA SER A 150 8.64 15.53 -11.71
C SER A 150 8.57 14.09 -12.19
N THR A 151 7.40 13.64 -12.64
CA THR A 151 7.14 12.27 -13.11
C THR A 151 6.46 12.28 -14.49
N PRO A 152 6.48 11.17 -15.25
CA PRO A 152 5.79 11.11 -16.53
C PRO A 152 4.28 11.35 -16.35
N ALA A 153 3.72 12.24 -17.15
CA ALA A 153 2.33 12.68 -17.01
C ALA A 153 1.30 11.54 -17.11
N ASN A 154 1.60 10.51 -17.90
CA ASN A 154 0.75 9.33 -18.04
C ASN A 154 0.78 8.35 -16.86
N LEU A 155 1.58 8.65 -15.83
CA LEU A 155 1.71 7.86 -14.59
C LEU A 155 1.17 8.61 -13.37
N SER A 156 0.38 9.65 -13.57
CA SER A 156 -0.25 10.46 -12.53
C SER A 156 -1.69 10.77 -12.94
N SER A 157 -2.49 11.26 -12.01
CA SER A 157 -3.86 11.71 -12.31
C SER A 157 -3.89 12.74 -13.44
N PRO A 158 -4.68 12.51 -14.49
CA PRO A 158 -4.91 13.54 -15.51
C PRO A 158 -5.63 14.77 -14.97
N GLN A 159 -6.30 14.67 -13.83
CA GLN A 159 -6.95 15.77 -13.11
C GLN A 159 -5.97 16.52 -12.19
N GLY A 160 -4.79 15.96 -11.93
CA GLY A 160 -3.73 16.59 -11.16
C GLY A 160 -3.95 16.56 -9.65
N ASP A 161 -4.70 15.61 -9.13
CA ASP A 161 -5.00 15.50 -7.70
C ASP A 161 -4.27 14.34 -6.99
N TRP A 162 -3.52 13.51 -7.73
CA TRP A 162 -2.52 12.62 -7.21
C TRP A 162 -1.34 12.47 -8.17
N VAL A 163 -0.17 12.09 -7.67
CA VAL A 163 1.06 11.90 -8.44
C VAL A 163 1.55 10.47 -8.30
N GLY A 164 1.98 9.86 -9.42
CA GLY A 164 2.69 8.60 -9.40
C GLY A 164 4.06 8.74 -8.72
N VAL A 165 4.42 7.76 -7.88
CA VAL A 165 5.64 7.77 -7.08
C VAL A 165 6.63 6.72 -7.56
N SER A 166 6.18 5.50 -7.80
CA SER A 166 6.97 4.39 -8.32
C SER A 166 6.10 3.52 -9.23
N ALA A 167 6.71 2.63 -9.99
CA ALA A 167 5.98 1.72 -10.86
C ALA A 167 6.34 0.27 -10.60
N ARG A 168 5.39 -0.62 -10.93
CA ARG A 168 5.57 -2.07 -10.91
C ARG A 168 4.99 -2.68 -12.17
N VAL A 169 5.36 -3.92 -12.42
CA VAL A 169 4.81 -4.69 -13.52
C VAL A 169 4.48 -6.10 -13.08
N SER A 170 3.36 -6.62 -13.56
CA SER A 170 3.01 -8.01 -13.33
C SER A 170 3.87 -8.93 -14.18
N VAL A 171 4.34 -10.02 -13.54
CA VAL A 171 5.22 -11.03 -14.12
C VAL A 171 4.78 -12.42 -13.68
N LEU A 172 5.31 -13.43 -14.33
CA LEU A 172 5.27 -14.80 -13.83
C LEU A 172 6.48 -15.04 -12.91
N VAL A 173 6.24 -15.60 -11.73
CA VAL A 173 7.27 -16.27 -10.93
C VAL A 173 7.14 -17.77 -11.18
N TYR A 174 8.25 -18.48 -11.37
CA TYR A 174 8.22 -19.93 -11.66
C TYR A 174 9.40 -20.68 -11.08
N ASN A 175 9.18 -21.96 -10.76
CA ASN A 175 10.24 -22.85 -10.31
C ASN A 175 10.70 -23.72 -11.50
N PRO A 176 11.94 -23.55 -12.01
CA PRO A 176 12.43 -24.25 -13.19
C PRO A 176 12.58 -25.79 -12.99
N SER A 177 12.52 -26.27 -11.74
CA SER A 177 12.49 -27.73 -11.48
C SER A 177 11.11 -28.35 -11.70
N LEU A 178 10.03 -27.53 -11.70
CA LEU A 178 8.64 -27.97 -11.86
C LEU A 178 8.05 -27.62 -13.22
N ILE A 179 8.49 -26.52 -13.83
CA ILE A 179 8.04 -26.08 -15.15
C ILE A 179 9.21 -25.44 -15.90
N SER A 180 9.48 -25.89 -17.13
CA SER A 180 10.53 -25.29 -17.95
C SER A 180 10.10 -23.94 -18.52
N PRO A 181 11.04 -23.03 -18.86
CA PRO A 181 10.71 -21.73 -19.47
C PRO A 181 9.88 -21.85 -20.76
N SER A 182 10.11 -22.90 -21.57
CA SER A 182 9.37 -23.13 -22.80
C SER A 182 7.92 -23.61 -22.61
N GLN A 183 7.57 -24.03 -21.40
CA GLN A 183 6.23 -24.47 -21.02
C GLN A 183 5.42 -23.35 -20.32
N LEU A 184 6.06 -22.23 -20.00
CA LEU A 184 5.37 -21.08 -19.38
C LEU A 184 4.39 -20.46 -20.39
N PRO A 185 3.25 -19.92 -19.90
CA PRO A 185 2.39 -19.12 -20.74
C PRO A 185 3.11 -17.82 -21.11
N THR A 186 3.05 -17.44 -22.37
CA THR A 186 3.55 -16.14 -22.87
C THR A 186 2.46 -15.10 -22.91
N HIS A 187 1.20 -15.52 -22.89
CA HIS A 187 0.02 -14.67 -22.88
C HIS A 187 -0.87 -15.00 -21.67
N VAL A 188 -1.44 -13.97 -21.05
CA VAL A 188 -2.29 -14.14 -19.87
C VAL A 188 -3.54 -14.99 -20.15
N SER A 189 -4.04 -14.98 -21.38
CA SER A 189 -5.16 -15.83 -21.81
C SER A 189 -4.86 -17.33 -21.66
N GLN A 190 -3.60 -17.74 -21.85
CA GLN A 190 -3.15 -19.12 -21.75
C GLN A 190 -3.19 -19.67 -20.31
N LEU A 191 -3.25 -18.80 -19.28
CA LEU A 191 -3.43 -19.25 -17.89
C LEU A 191 -4.70 -20.09 -17.70
N ALA A 192 -5.68 -19.93 -18.60
CA ALA A 192 -6.91 -20.72 -18.65
C ALA A 192 -6.76 -22.10 -19.34
N ASP A 193 -5.58 -22.43 -19.86
CA ASP A 193 -5.34 -23.71 -20.53
C ASP A 193 -5.32 -24.85 -19.52
N PRO A 194 -5.98 -25.99 -19.79
CA PRO A 194 -6.07 -27.11 -18.85
C PRO A 194 -4.72 -27.73 -18.43
N GLN A 195 -3.66 -27.52 -19.21
CA GLN A 195 -2.31 -27.99 -18.89
C GLN A 195 -1.73 -27.36 -17.61
N TYR A 196 -2.27 -26.23 -17.16
CA TYR A 196 -1.83 -25.51 -15.96
C TYR A 196 -2.64 -25.85 -14.70
N LYS A 197 -3.59 -26.80 -14.81
CA LYS A 197 -4.39 -27.25 -13.66
C LYS A 197 -3.50 -27.76 -12.53
N GLY A 198 -3.66 -27.19 -11.33
CA GLY A 198 -2.88 -27.51 -10.14
C GLY A 198 -1.42 -27.04 -10.19
N LYS A 199 -1.09 -26.10 -11.10
CA LYS A 199 0.26 -25.53 -11.24
C LYS A 199 0.31 -24.02 -11.03
N LEU A 200 -0.82 -23.35 -11.29
CA LEU A 200 -0.96 -21.89 -11.23
C LEU A 200 -1.24 -21.44 -9.79
N ALA A 201 -0.53 -20.42 -9.33
CA ALA A 201 -0.78 -19.69 -8.08
C ALA A 201 -1.27 -18.28 -8.36
N ILE A 202 -2.31 -17.84 -7.66
CA ILE A 202 -2.89 -16.49 -7.75
C ILE A 202 -3.31 -15.97 -6.38
N ALA A 203 -3.35 -14.64 -6.21
CA ALA A 203 -3.84 -13.93 -5.03
C ALA A 203 -4.97 -12.96 -5.42
N PRO A 204 -6.19 -13.44 -5.71
CA PRO A 204 -7.24 -12.62 -6.27
C PRO A 204 -7.85 -11.61 -5.28
N SER A 205 -7.65 -11.79 -3.97
CA SER A 205 -8.10 -10.85 -2.93
C SER A 205 -7.18 -9.64 -2.78
N GLU A 206 -5.97 -9.70 -3.33
CA GLU A 206 -5.00 -8.62 -3.26
C GLU A 206 -5.24 -7.59 -4.36
N THR A 207 -5.01 -6.31 -4.05
CA THR A 207 -5.22 -5.17 -4.98
C THR A 207 -4.41 -5.32 -6.26
N ASP A 208 -3.21 -5.90 -6.18
CA ASP A 208 -2.31 -6.19 -7.30
C ASP A 208 -2.96 -7.01 -8.43
N PHE A 209 -3.99 -7.80 -8.13
CA PHE A 209 -4.65 -8.63 -9.13
C PHE A 209 -5.72 -7.86 -9.93
N GLN A 210 -6.26 -6.77 -9.39
CA GLN A 210 -7.32 -5.98 -10.01
C GLN A 210 -6.90 -5.38 -11.37
N PRO A 211 -5.70 -4.75 -11.52
CA PRO A 211 -5.22 -4.22 -12.80
C PRO A 211 -5.12 -5.28 -13.90
N ILE A 212 -4.75 -6.53 -13.55
CA ILE A 212 -4.66 -7.64 -14.51
C ILE A 212 -6.05 -8.02 -15.03
N VAL A 213 -7.04 -8.10 -14.14
CA VAL A 213 -8.43 -8.38 -14.52
C VAL A 213 -8.99 -7.26 -15.40
N THR A 214 -8.72 -5.99 -15.03
CA THR A 214 -9.13 -4.83 -15.80
C THR A 214 -8.50 -4.81 -17.19
N ALA A 215 -7.19 -5.07 -17.31
CA ALA A 215 -6.50 -5.15 -18.59
C ALA A 215 -7.03 -6.29 -19.46
N TYR A 216 -7.33 -7.44 -18.86
CA TYR A 216 -7.97 -8.55 -19.58
C TYR A 216 -9.37 -8.18 -20.09
N GLN A 217 -10.18 -7.51 -19.25
CA GLN A 217 -11.50 -7.03 -19.62
C GLN A 217 -11.43 -5.99 -20.76
N HIS A 218 -10.47 -5.07 -20.68
CA HIS A 218 -10.24 -4.07 -21.73
C HIS A 218 -9.88 -4.73 -23.07
N ALA A 219 -9.06 -5.77 -23.06
CA ALA A 219 -8.63 -6.48 -24.25
C ALA A 219 -9.70 -7.38 -24.86
N PHE A 220 -10.48 -8.09 -24.05
CA PHE A 220 -11.33 -9.21 -24.50
C PHE A 220 -12.81 -9.06 -24.14
N GLY A 221 -13.17 -8.06 -23.36
CA GLY A 221 -14.54 -7.78 -22.92
C GLY A 221 -15.01 -8.64 -21.74
N THR A 222 -16.11 -8.21 -21.14
CA THR A 222 -16.63 -8.72 -19.86
C THR A 222 -16.94 -10.23 -19.88
N ALA A 223 -17.59 -10.74 -20.92
CA ALA A 223 -17.99 -12.15 -21.01
C ALA A 223 -16.77 -13.10 -21.11
N ALA A 224 -15.74 -12.68 -21.88
CA ALA A 224 -14.49 -13.43 -22.00
C ALA A 224 -13.73 -13.42 -20.68
N THR A 225 -13.70 -12.28 -19.98
CA THR A 225 -13.05 -12.15 -18.67
C THR A 225 -13.68 -13.06 -17.63
N LEU A 226 -15.01 -13.07 -17.53
CA LEU A 226 -15.70 -13.98 -16.59
C LEU A 226 -15.41 -15.45 -16.88
N THR A 227 -15.35 -15.82 -18.17
CA THR A 227 -15.00 -17.17 -18.57
C THR A 227 -13.55 -17.52 -18.22
N TRP A 228 -12.63 -16.58 -18.43
CA TRP A 228 -11.21 -16.73 -18.10
C TRP A 228 -11.02 -16.85 -16.59
N LEU A 229 -11.64 -15.99 -15.77
CA LEU A 229 -11.58 -16.04 -14.31
C LEU A 229 -11.99 -17.40 -13.76
N LYS A 230 -13.13 -17.96 -14.21
CA LYS A 230 -13.58 -19.30 -13.81
C LYS A 230 -12.60 -20.41 -14.17
N LYS A 231 -11.90 -20.29 -15.30
CA LYS A 231 -10.91 -21.27 -15.72
C LYS A 231 -9.62 -21.17 -14.93
N ILE A 232 -9.14 -19.95 -14.65
CA ILE A 232 -7.94 -19.77 -13.83
C ILE A 232 -8.18 -20.18 -12.39
N ASP A 233 -9.38 -19.95 -11.82
CA ASP A 233 -9.78 -20.48 -10.53
C ASP A 233 -9.64 -22.02 -10.50
N ALA A 234 -10.20 -22.70 -11.50
CA ALA A 234 -10.07 -24.16 -11.63
C ALA A 234 -8.60 -24.63 -11.80
N ASN A 235 -7.76 -23.84 -12.47
CA ASN A 235 -6.34 -24.13 -12.65
C ASN A 235 -5.51 -23.84 -11.41
N ALA A 236 -5.93 -22.87 -10.60
CA ALA A 236 -5.29 -22.48 -9.35
C ALA A 236 -5.81 -23.24 -8.12
N ALA A 237 -6.72 -24.23 -8.32
CA ALA A 237 -7.29 -24.99 -7.22
C ALA A 237 -6.19 -25.57 -6.29
N GLY A 238 -6.23 -25.18 -5.01
CA GLY A 238 -5.22 -25.50 -4.00
C GLY A 238 -4.03 -24.52 -3.93
N HIS A 239 -3.99 -23.49 -4.79
CA HIS A 239 -2.94 -22.47 -4.85
C HIS A 239 -3.52 -21.04 -4.98
N ILE A 240 -4.63 -20.79 -4.29
CA ILE A 240 -5.18 -19.46 -4.09
C ILE A 240 -4.63 -18.95 -2.76
N TYR A 241 -3.90 -17.85 -2.83
CA TYR A 241 -3.14 -17.30 -1.72
C TYR A 241 -3.69 -15.93 -1.28
N PRO A 242 -3.39 -15.49 -0.04
CA PRO A 242 -3.82 -14.19 0.44
C PRO A 242 -3.04 -13.03 -0.21
N ASP A 243 -1.77 -13.27 -0.60
CA ASP A 243 -0.84 -12.23 -1.04
C ASP A 243 0.24 -12.77 -1.99
N ASN A 244 0.92 -11.85 -2.68
CA ASN A 244 2.01 -12.14 -3.65
C ASN A 244 3.30 -12.59 -2.95
N GLU A 245 3.57 -12.19 -1.71
CA GLU A 245 4.73 -12.65 -0.94
C GLU A 245 4.64 -14.16 -0.71
N THR A 246 3.46 -14.64 -0.33
CA THR A 246 3.18 -16.07 -0.16
C THR A 246 3.35 -16.82 -1.48
N ILE A 247 2.88 -16.28 -2.62
CA ILE A 247 3.09 -16.88 -3.93
C ILE A 247 4.60 -16.98 -4.25
N ALA A 248 5.36 -15.90 -4.07
CA ALA A 248 6.79 -15.89 -4.36
C ALA A 248 7.55 -16.95 -3.53
N ASN A 249 7.23 -17.04 -2.24
CA ASN A 249 7.80 -18.03 -1.32
C ASN A 249 7.43 -19.47 -1.72
N ASP A 250 6.15 -19.73 -1.99
CA ASP A 250 5.64 -21.07 -2.29
C ASP A 250 6.17 -21.60 -3.63
N VAL A 251 6.25 -20.74 -4.64
CA VAL A 251 6.90 -21.09 -5.91
C VAL A 251 8.38 -21.32 -5.69
N ASN A 252 9.07 -20.50 -4.89
CA ASN A 252 10.49 -20.69 -4.61
C ASN A 252 10.79 -22.04 -3.95
N ARG A 253 10.02 -22.45 -2.97
CA ARG A 253 10.18 -23.75 -2.29
C ARG A 253 9.58 -24.94 -3.04
N GLY A 254 8.93 -24.71 -4.19
CA GLY A 254 8.36 -25.76 -5.04
C GLY A 254 6.97 -26.27 -4.60
N ALA A 255 6.24 -25.51 -3.80
CA ALA A 255 4.85 -25.81 -3.43
C ALA A 255 3.87 -25.53 -4.58
N ALA A 256 4.17 -24.54 -5.44
CA ALA A 256 3.48 -24.28 -6.70
C ALA A 256 4.48 -24.21 -7.86
N ALA A 257 4.04 -24.53 -9.08
CA ALA A 257 4.96 -24.54 -10.22
C ALA A 257 5.27 -23.11 -10.72
N PHE A 258 4.26 -22.28 -10.80
CA PHE A 258 4.37 -20.86 -11.17
C PHE A 258 3.17 -20.06 -10.65
N GLY A 259 3.31 -18.75 -10.62
CA GLY A 259 2.24 -17.84 -10.23
C GLY A 259 2.38 -16.46 -10.88
N ILE A 260 1.37 -15.62 -10.71
CA ILE A 260 1.42 -14.21 -11.09
C ILE A 260 1.71 -13.40 -9.85
N ILE A 261 2.70 -12.50 -9.95
CA ILE A 261 3.07 -11.53 -8.92
C ILE A 261 3.49 -10.21 -9.59
N ASN A 262 3.65 -9.15 -8.81
CA ASN A 262 4.45 -8.01 -9.24
C ASN A 262 5.95 -8.32 -9.08
N GLN A 263 6.79 -7.80 -9.98
CA GLN A 263 8.20 -8.20 -10.08
C GLN A 263 8.98 -7.99 -8.79
N TYR A 264 8.68 -6.94 -8.02
CA TYR A 264 9.44 -6.57 -6.83
C TYR A 264 9.35 -7.61 -5.70
N TYR A 265 8.29 -8.40 -5.60
CA TYR A 265 8.17 -9.47 -4.59
C TYR A 265 9.26 -10.53 -4.75
N TRP A 266 9.62 -10.86 -5.99
CA TRP A 266 10.72 -11.80 -6.23
C TRP A 266 12.07 -11.22 -5.79
N PHE A 267 12.32 -9.94 -6.05
CA PHE A 267 13.57 -9.27 -5.63
C PHE A 267 13.64 -9.08 -4.11
N ARG A 268 12.50 -8.83 -3.45
CA ARG A 268 12.40 -8.79 -1.98
C ARG A 268 12.76 -10.14 -1.39
N LEU A 269 12.16 -11.22 -1.88
CA LEU A 269 12.48 -12.57 -1.44
C LEU A 269 13.97 -12.88 -1.64
N GLN A 270 14.55 -12.51 -2.79
CA GLN A 270 15.99 -12.71 -3.04
C GLN A 270 16.86 -11.93 -2.03
N ALA A 271 16.47 -10.71 -1.67
CA ALA A 271 17.20 -9.91 -0.67
C ALA A 271 17.07 -10.52 0.74
N GLU A 272 15.94 -11.12 1.05
CA GLU A 272 15.65 -11.73 2.35
C GLU A 272 16.42 -13.05 2.56
N ILE A 273 16.33 -13.97 1.60
CA ILE A 273 16.90 -15.33 1.76
C ILE A 273 18.29 -15.48 1.13
N GLY A 274 18.71 -14.54 0.30
CA GLY A 274 19.97 -14.58 -0.44
C GLY A 274 19.85 -15.26 -1.80
N ALA A 275 20.71 -14.84 -2.74
CA ALA A 275 20.67 -15.34 -4.12
C ALA A 275 20.97 -16.85 -4.23
N GLY A 276 21.70 -17.44 -3.28
CA GLY A 276 22.04 -18.88 -3.24
C GLY A 276 20.85 -19.78 -2.92
N ASP A 277 19.84 -19.26 -2.24
CA ASP A 277 18.64 -19.99 -1.81
C ASP A 277 17.45 -19.73 -2.75
N MET A 278 17.67 -18.96 -3.84
CA MET A 278 16.66 -18.73 -4.87
C MET A 278 16.57 -19.94 -5.83
N HIS A 279 15.44 -20.63 -5.78
CA HIS A 279 15.09 -21.72 -6.70
C HIS A 279 14.05 -21.29 -7.74
N SER A 280 13.47 -20.12 -7.59
CA SER A 280 12.52 -19.53 -8.54
C SER A 280 13.20 -18.49 -9.45
N LYS A 281 12.52 -18.15 -10.53
CA LYS A 281 12.88 -17.09 -11.48
C LYS A 281 11.62 -16.31 -11.87
N ILE A 282 11.80 -15.13 -12.46
CA ILE A 282 10.69 -14.39 -13.08
C ILE A 282 10.76 -14.49 -14.60
N ALA A 283 9.58 -14.39 -15.23
CA ALA A 283 9.43 -14.30 -16.68
C ALA A 283 8.35 -13.25 -17.00
N PHE A 284 8.60 -12.42 -17.99
CA PHE A 284 7.62 -11.45 -18.47
C PHE A 284 6.65 -12.10 -19.44
N PHE A 285 5.40 -11.63 -19.48
CA PHE A 285 4.49 -11.90 -20.58
C PHE A 285 5.02 -11.28 -21.88
N ALA A 286 4.45 -11.70 -23.01
CA ALA A 286 4.80 -11.11 -24.30
C ALA A 286 4.61 -9.58 -24.29
N PRO A 287 5.41 -8.82 -25.06
CA PRO A 287 5.22 -7.38 -25.19
C PRO A 287 3.77 -7.03 -25.54
N HIS A 288 3.21 -6.07 -24.80
CA HIS A 288 1.84 -5.58 -24.96
C HIS A 288 0.74 -6.61 -24.67
N ASP A 289 1.05 -7.70 -23.98
CA ASP A 289 0.04 -8.66 -23.49
C ASP A 289 -0.73 -8.07 -22.30
N PRO A 290 -2.05 -8.30 -22.18
CA PRO A 290 -2.84 -7.84 -21.02
C PRO A 290 -2.40 -8.42 -19.66
N GLY A 291 -1.55 -9.44 -19.65
CA GLY A 291 -0.90 -9.93 -18.43
C GLY A 291 0.34 -9.15 -18.04
N TYR A 292 0.90 -8.34 -18.93
CA TYR A 292 2.03 -7.46 -18.66
C TYR A 292 1.50 -6.07 -18.33
N VAL A 293 0.92 -5.93 -17.14
CA VAL A 293 0.34 -4.66 -16.68
C VAL A 293 1.41 -3.86 -15.94
N LEU A 294 1.47 -2.56 -16.25
CA LEU A 294 2.19 -1.58 -15.46
C LEU A 294 1.17 -0.83 -14.62
N ASP A 295 1.36 -0.82 -13.31
CA ASP A 295 0.63 0.03 -12.38
C ASP A 295 1.61 0.89 -11.58
N VAL A 296 1.09 1.85 -10.83
CA VAL A 296 1.89 2.83 -10.10
C VAL A 296 1.46 2.90 -8.64
N SER A 297 2.45 3.01 -7.77
CA SER A 297 2.27 3.59 -6.45
C SER A 297 2.03 5.08 -6.60
N GLY A 298 1.12 5.63 -5.84
CA GLY A 298 0.80 7.03 -5.96
C GLY A 298 0.55 7.72 -4.61
N ALA A 299 0.64 9.03 -4.60
CA ALA A 299 0.40 9.82 -3.41
C ALA A 299 -0.49 11.03 -3.70
N ALA A 300 -1.41 11.28 -2.77
CA ALA A 300 -2.35 12.39 -2.82
C ALA A 300 -2.35 13.18 -1.51
N VAL A 301 -2.67 14.47 -1.59
CA VAL A 301 -3.01 15.29 -0.43
C VAL A 301 -4.52 15.30 -0.28
N LEU A 302 -5.05 15.04 0.92
CA LEU A 302 -6.49 15.06 1.13
C LEU A 302 -7.02 16.50 1.18
N LYS A 303 -8.22 16.73 0.62
CA LYS A 303 -8.89 18.03 0.71
C LYS A 303 -9.19 18.43 2.16
N SER A 304 -9.44 17.45 3.03
CA SER A 304 -9.71 17.65 4.47
C SER A 304 -8.49 18.11 5.25
N SER A 305 -7.27 17.90 4.72
CA SER A 305 -6.03 18.25 5.40
C SER A 305 -6.00 19.72 5.84
N LYS A 306 -5.65 19.95 7.08
CA LYS A 306 -5.40 21.29 7.65
C LYS A 306 -3.93 21.69 7.55
N ASN A 307 -3.08 20.76 7.13
CA ASN A 307 -1.63 20.90 7.00
C ASN A 307 -1.18 20.92 5.54
N GLN A 308 -2.01 21.46 4.62
CA GLN A 308 -1.83 21.42 3.17
C GLN A 308 -0.39 21.69 2.73
N ALA A 309 0.26 22.74 3.24
CA ALA A 309 1.62 23.09 2.82
C ALA A 309 2.66 22.03 3.22
N ALA A 310 2.49 21.40 4.38
CA ALA A 310 3.38 20.33 4.85
C ALA A 310 3.13 19.03 4.10
N ALA A 311 1.87 18.68 3.85
CA ALA A 311 1.44 17.55 3.06
C ALA A 311 1.99 17.62 1.61
N GLN A 312 1.86 18.77 0.95
CA GLN A 312 2.43 19.02 -0.39
C GLN A 312 3.96 18.85 -0.40
N LYS A 313 4.67 19.27 0.66
CA LYS A 313 6.12 19.06 0.78
C LYS A 313 6.46 17.58 0.89
N PHE A 314 5.65 16.79 1.59
CA PHE A 314 5.87 15.35 1.70
C PHE A 314 5.66 14.67 0.33
N VAL A 315 4.55 14.95 -0.35
CA VAL A 315 4.27 14.40 -1.68
C VAL A 315 5.37 14.80 -2.68
N ALA A 316 5.82 16.07 -2.66
CA ALA A 316 6.95 16.52 -3.50
C ALA A 316 8.27 15.81 -3.14
N PHE A 317 8.48 15.45 -1.88
CA PHE A 317 9.66 14.69 -1.47
C PHE A 317 9.67 13.28 -2.05
N LEU A 318 8.52 12.59 -2.09
CA LEU A 318 8.42 11.23 -2.65
C LEU A 318 8.91 11.17 -4.09
N VAL A 319 8.61 12.17 -4.91
CA VAL A 319 9.01 12.27 -6.32
C VAL A 319 10.31 13.07 -6.54
N SER A 320 10.96 13.52 -5.47
CA SER A 320 12.28 14.17 -5.57
C SER A 320 13.36 13.14 -5.86
N LYS A 321 14.52 13.61 -6.37
CA LYS A 321 15.67 12.74 -6.59
C LYS A 321 16.00 11.89 -5.37
N GLN A 322 16.02 12.48 -4.17
CA GLN A 322 16.32 11.76 -2.92
C GLN A 322 15.26 10.70 -2.58
N GLY A 323 13.97 11.01 -2.70
CA GLY A 323 12.90 10.02 -2.50
C GLY A 323 12.99 8.87 -3.49
N GLN A 324 13.24 9.18 -4.74
CA GLN A 324 13.39 8.18 -5.80
C GLN A 324 14.66 7.32 -5.66
N GLU A 325 15.75 7.88 -5.17
CA GLU A 325 16.97 7.13 -4.84
C GLU A 325 16.72 6.13 -3.70
N ILE A 326 15.90 6.49 -2.70
CA ILE A 326 15.48 5.58 -1.64
C ILE A 326 14.67 4.42 -2.21
N ILE A 327 13.72 4.70 -3.13
CA ILE A 327 12.90 3.68 -3.80
C ILE A 327 13.78 2.75 -4.66
N ALA A 328 14.75 3.31 -5.39
CA ALA A 328 15.62 2.56 -6.29
C ALA A 328 16.69 1.72 -5.57
N THR A 329 17.03 2.06 -4.33
CA THR A 329 18.13 1.41 -3.62
C THR A 329 17.62 0.17 -2.88
N PRO A 330 18.13 -1.03 -3.21
CA PRO A 330 17.80 -2.21 -2.43
C PRO A 330 18.39 -2.06 -1.02
N GLY A 331 17.58 -2.32 0.00
CA GLY A 331 18.03 -2.32 1.38
C GLY A 331 19.10 -3.38 1.63
N THR A 332 20.14 -3.03 2.38
CA THR A 332 21.18 -3.96 2.81
C THR A 332 21.13 -4.27 4.32
N GLY A 333 20.17 -3.66 5.04
CA GLY A 333 20.05 -3.80 6.49
C GLY A 333 18.69 -3.38 7.05
N THR A 334 18.57 -3.44 8.37
CA THR A 334 17.38 -3.00 9.10
C THR A 334 17.23 -1.47 8.96
N GLY A 335 16.15 -1.02 8.34
CA GLY A 335 15.83 0.41 8.15
C GLY A 335 16.09 0.95 6.75
N GLU A 336 16.49 0.11 5.78
CA GLU A 336 16.64 0.49 4.39
C GLU A 336 15.43 0.06 3.56
N SER A 337 15.13 0.81 2.50
CA SER A 337 13.98 0.54 1.64
C SER A 337 14.11 -0.81 0.94
N LEU A 338 13.11 -1.67 1.09
CA LEU A 338 12.96 -2.91 0.35
C LEU A 338 11.90 -2.76 -0.75
N SER A 339 11.77 -1.56 -1.33
CA SER A 339 10.74 -1.29 -2.33
C SER A 339 10.88 -2.20 -3.55
N PHE A 340 12.07 -2.25 -4.13
CA PHE A 340 12.34 -2.98 -5.37
C PHE A 340 11.37 -2.62 -6.51
N GLU A 341 10.70 -1.49 -6.42
CA GLU A 341 9.88 -0.92 -7.49
C GLU A 341 10.73 -0.07 -8.44
N TYR A 342 10.20 0.21 -9.61
CA TYR A 342 10.84 1.12 -10.55
C TYR A 342 10.70 2.57 -10.08
N PRO A 343 11.81 3.32 -9.89
CA PRO A 343 11.72 4.76 -9.73
C PRO A 343 11.26 5.38 -11.05
N ILE A 344 10.34 6.35 -11.00
CA ILE A 344 9.75 6.95 -12.21
C ILE A 344 10.14 8.40 -12.44
N ALA A 345 10.75 9.06 -11.46
CA ALA A 345 11.27 10.41 -11.66
C ALA A 345 12.54 10.41 -12.54
N ALA A 346 12.70 11.48 -13.32
CA ALA A 346 13.79 11.60 -14.24
C ALA A 346 15.19 11.51 -13.58
N GLY A 347 16.08 10.73 -14.18
CA GLY A 347 17.51 10.64 -13.78
C GLY A 347 17.80 9.67 -12.64
N VAL A 348 16.84 8.90 -12.17
CA VAL A 348 17.05 7.79 -11.23
C VAL A 348 16.75 6.47 -11.94
N THR A 349 17.66 5.51 -11.81
CA THR A 349 17.51 4.16 -12.38
C THR A 349 17.86 3.13 -11.32
N ARG A 350 17.27 1.95 -11.43
CA ARG A 350 17.57 0.81 -10.59
C ARG A 350 18.52 -0.16 -11.29
N ALA A 351 19.48 -0.69 -10.56
CA ALA A 351 20.40 -1.72 -11.07
C ALA A 351 19.76 -3.13 -10.94
N GLY A 352 20.10 -4.01 -11.88
CA GLY A 352 19.71 -5.43 -11.82
C GLY A 352 18.38 -5.79 -12.49
N GLU A 353 17.63 -4.78 -12.97
CA GLU A 353 16.40 -4.97 -13.74
C GLU A 353 16.50 -4.31 -15.12
N PRO A 354 15.64 -4.68 -16.10
CA PRO A 354 15.54 -3.92 -17.32
C PRO A 354 15.23 -2.45 -17.01
N PRO A 355 15.89 -1.48 -17.65
CA PRO A 355 15.55 -0.07 -17.47
C PRO A 355 14.05 0.17 -17.72
N PHE A 356 13.43 1.05 -16.94
CA PHE A 356 12.00 1.39 -17.06
C PHE A 356 11.59 1.70 -18.52
N SER A 357 12.44 2.39 -19.28
CA SER A 357 12.21 2.72 -20.70
C SER A 357 12.19 1.51 -21.64
N GLN A 358 12.68 0.35 -21.21
CA GLN A 358 12.66 -0.88 -21.99
C GLN A 358 11.46 -1.77 -21.71
N LEU A 359 10.68 -1.46 -20.70
CA LEU A 359 9.44 -2.17 -20.42
C LEU A 359 8.46 -2.02 -21.60
N ARG A 360 7.68 -3.05 -21.85
CA ARG A 360 6.70 -3.12 -22.94
C ARG A 360 5.35 -3.61 -22.41
N PRO A 361 4.78 -2.90 -21.39
CA PRO A 361 3.51 -3.29 -20.83
C PRO A 361 2.37 -3.16 -21.85
N TYR A 362 1.23 -3.73 -21.49
CA TYR A 362 -0.02 -3.54 -22.19
C TYR A 362 -0.37 -2.05 -22.25
N PRO A 363 -0.79 -1.52 -23.42
CA PRO A 363 -1.01 -0.08 -23.60
C PRO A 363 -2.36 0.36 -23.01
N ILE A 364 -2.54 0.15 -21.72
CA ILE A 364 -3.66 0.67 -20.94
C ILE A 364 -3.16 1.85 -20.10
N THR A 365 -3.95 2.91 -19.99
CA THR A 365 -3.61 4.05 -19.14
C THR A 365 -4.03 3.78 -17.70
N ILE A 366 -3.43 4.50 -16.74
CA ILE A 366 -3.82 4.40 -15.33
C ILE A 366 -5.31 4.75 -15.16
N GLU A 367 -5.80 5.80 -15.82
CA GLU A 367 -7.23 6.14 -15.84
C GLU A 367 -8.12 4.99 -16.35
N GLN A 368 -7.66 4.23 -17.35
CA GLN A 368 -8.39 3.06 -17.87
C GLN A 368 -8.31 1.85 -16.93
N LEU A 369 -7.32 1.76 -16.05
CA LEU A 369 -7.31 0.78 -14.96
C LEU A 369 -8.44 1.07 -13.97
N GLY A 370 -8.78 2.34 -13.78
CA GLY A 370 -9.92 2.79 -12.99
C GLY A 370 -9.79 2.46 -11.50
N ASP A 371 -10.93 2.47 -10.81
CA ASP A 371 -11.02 2.23 -9.36
C ASP A 371 -11.04 0.75 -8.94
N GLY A 372 -10.83 -0.17 -9.86
CA GLY A 372 -10.84 -1.61 -9.58
C GLY A 372 -12.22 -2.24 -9.36
N SER A 373 -13.28 -1.45 -9.17
CA SER A 373 -14.62 -1.95 -8.80
C SER A 373 -15.20 -2.96 -9.79
N ALA A 374 -15.00 -2.72 -11.10
CA ALA A 374 -15.45 -3.64 -12.16
C ALA A 374 -14.71 -4.98 -12.10
N ALA A 375 -13.40 -4.96 -11.83
CA ALA A 375 -12.59 -6.17 -11.66
C ALA A 375 -13.05 -6.98 -10.44
N VAL A 376 -13.24 -6.31 -9.30
CA VAL A 376 -13.75 -6.91 -8.06
C VAL A 376 -15.13 -7.54 -8.30
N ALA A 377 -16.04 -6.85 -8.99
CA ALA A 377 -17.38 -7.39 -9.31
C ALA A 377 -17.29 -8.67 -10.16
N LEU A 378 -16.39 -8.71 -11.15
CA LEU A 378 -16.18 -9.90 -11.98
C LEU A 378 -15.55 -11.06 -11.20
N MET A 379 -14.59 -10.79 -10.33
CA MET A 379 -13.97 -11.80 -9.47
C MET A 379 -14.99 -12.42 -8.51
N ARG A 380 -15.85 -11.60 -7.89
CA ARG A 380 -16.99 -12.08 -7.08
C ARG A 380 -17.96 -12.93 -7.89
N GLN A 381 -18.33 -12.48 -9.10
CA GLN A 381 -19.21 -13.25 -9.99
C GLN A 381 -18.59 -14.57 -10.45
N ALA A 382 -17.27 -14.64 -10.53
CA ALA A 382 -16.54 -15.86 -10.85
C ALA A 382 -16.39 -16.80 -9.65
N GLY A 383 -16.53 -16.29 -8.42
CA GLY A 383 -16.36 -17.04 -7.17
C GLY A 383 -14.91 -17.09 -6.67
N LEU A 384 -14.05 -16.15 -7.12
CA LEU A 384 -12.65 -16.07 -6.69
C LEU A 384 -12.49 -15.35 -5.33
N ILE A 385 -13.39 -14.41 -5.04
CA ILE A 385 -13.40 -13.61 -3.80
C ILE A 385 -14.81 -13.46 -3.28
#